data_c672aa561daa3460c37554346a4611bd
#
_entry.id   c672aa561daa3460c37554346a4611bd
#
_cell.length_a   1.000
_cell.length_b   1.000
_cell.length_c   1.000
_cell.angle_alpha   90.00
_cell.angle_beta   90.00
_cell.angle_gamma   90.00
#
_symmetry.space_group_name_H-M   'P 1'
#
loop_
_entity.id
_entity.type
_entity.pdbx_description
1 polymer ?
#
loop_
_entity_poly.entity_id
_entity_poly.type
_entity_poly.pdbx_seq_one_letter_code
_entity_poly.pdbx_strand_id
1 'polypeptide(L)'
;MLDLIKKQIARGIFLSLFFIGLNLWASCASAQWQLASKLGFSQTPPLLLNNLAGTPVDIKAFKGRVVIVNFWASWCEPCREEFSELTNLQEKYGAKGLKVFAINLAEMKPRITQFLKGNGIPENAIEILQDRNSIIYKTWKARGIPTTYLLNKQGKIDSIWIGAIDNADSEEVTGKIEILLHQ
;
A
#
# COMPACT_ATOMS: atom_id res chain seq x y z
N MET A 1 -31.98 -45.85 -30.58
CA MET A 1 -32.53 -44.81 -29.69
C MET A 1 -31.67 -44.57 -28.44
N LEU A 2 -31.16 -45.64 -27.79
CA LEU A 2 -30.29 -45.53 -26.59
C LEU A 2 -28.91 -44.86 -26.85
N ASP A 3 -28.31 -45.08 -28.04
CA ASP A 3 -26.98 -44.53 -28.36
C ASP A 3 -26.99 -43.02 -28.63
N LEU A 4 -28.10 -42.46 -29.11
CA LEU A 4 -28.27 -41.02 -29.31
C LEU A 4 -28.37 -40.28 -27.94
N ILE A 5 -29.04 -40.89 -26.97
CA ILE A 5 -29.20 -40.33 -25.62
C ILE A 5 -27.86 -40.35 -24.88
N LYS A 6 -27.06 -41.42 -24.99
CA LYS A 6 -25.72 -41.49 -24.40
C LYS A 6 -24.76 -40.47 -24.97
N LYS A 7 -24.80 -40.18 -26.29
CA LYS A 7 -23.99 -39.12 -26.93
C LYS A 7 -24.35 -37.72 -26.51
N GLN A 8 -25.64 -37.45 -26.27
CA GLN A 8 -26.10 -36.13 -25.77
C GLN A 8 -25.70 -35.91 -24.32
N ILE A 9 -25.79 -36.92 -23.45
CA ILE A 9 -25.39 -36.82 -22.04
C ILE A 9 -23.87 -36.63 -21.93
N ALA A 10 -23.07 -37.35 -22.72
CA ALA A 10 -21.61 -37.20 -22.72
C ALA A 10 -21.17 -35.79 -23.20
N ARG A 11 -21.87 -35.21 -24.19
CA ARG A 11 -21.59 -33.86 -24.66
C ARG A 11 -21.97 -32.77 -23.63
N GLY A 12 -23.07 -32.96 -22.91
CA GLY A 12 -23.52 -32.06 -21.83
C GLY A 12 -22.58 -32.05 -20.65
N ILE A 13 -22.06 -33.20 -20.24
CA ILE A 13 -21.11 -33.33 -19.13
C ILE A 13 -19.74 -32.74 -19.50
N PHE A 14 -19.28 -32.90 -20.75
CA PHE A 14 -18.00 -32.32 -21.21
C PHE A 14 -18.05 -30.78 -21.30
N LEU A 15 -19.17 -30.20 -21.70
CA LEU A 15 -19.35 -28.74 -21.73
C LEU A 15 -19.47 -28.15 -20.33
N SER A 16 -20.13 -28.80 -19.38
CA SER A 16 -20.24 -28.32 -18.02
C SER A 16 -18.93 -28.37 -17.23
N LEU A 17 -18.10 -29.37 -17.46
CA LEU A 17 -16.76 -29.47 -16.84
C LEU A 17 -15.77 -28.46 -17.41
N PHE A 18 -15.93 -28.05 -18.69
CA PHE A 18 -15.11 -27.03 -19.31
C PHE A 18 -15.41 -25.61 -18.76
N PHE A 19 -16.68 -25.35 -18.40
CA PHE A 19 -17.07 -24.06 -17.77
C PHE A 19 -16.72 -23.98 -16.29
N ILE A 20 -16.61 -25.10 -15.56
CA ILE A 20 -16.19 -25.12 -14.15
C ILE A 20 -14.68 -24.93 -14.02
N GLY A 21 -13.89 -25.38 -15.01
CA GLY A 21 -12.43 -25.22 -15.02
C GLY A 21 -11.93 -23.80 -15.29
N LEU A 22 -12.76 -22.93 -15.90
CA LEU A 22 -12.34 -21.58 -16.29
C LEU A 22 -12.47 -20.53 -15.17
N ASN A 23 -13.15 -20.88 -14.06
CA ASN A 23 -13.35 -19.95 -12.93
C ASN A 23 -12.35 -20.10 -11.78
N LEU A 24 -11.37 -21.03 -11.89
CA LEU A 24 -10.40 -21.29 -10.81
C LEU A 24 -9.08 -20.51 -10.97
N TRP A 25 -8.93 -19.66 -11.99
CA TRP A 25 -7.68 -18.94 -12.27
C TRP A 25 -7.75 -17.42 -12.02
N ALA A 26 -8.79 -16.93 -11.37
CA ALA A 26 -8.97 -15.50 -11.11
C ALA A 26 -8.87 -15.14 -9.61
N SER A 27 -7.96 -15.75 -8.88
CA SER A 27 -7.62 -15.31 -7.52
C SER A 27 -6.13 -14.96 -7.42
N CYS A 28 -5.63 -14.24 -8.39
CA CYS A 28 -4.50 -13.35 -8.14
C CYS A 28 -5.11 -12.18 -7.36
N ALA A 29 -4.85 -12.11 -6.06
CA ALA A 29 -5.28 -10.98 -5.23
C ALA A 29 -4.57 -9.74 -5.75
N SER A 30 -5.18 -9.06 -6.71
CA SER A 30 -4.72 -7.75 -7.15
C SER A 30 -4.76 -6.82 -5.94
N ALA A 31 -3.66 -6.14 -5.68
CA ALA A 31 -3.61 -5.09 -4.69
C ALA A 31 -4.66 -4.03 -5.10
N GLN A 32 -5.52 -3.63 -4.19
CA GLN A 32 -6.63 -2.72 -4.46
C GLN A 32 -6.87 -1.81 -3.25
N TRP A 33 -7.30 -0.57 -3.52
CA TRP A 33 -7.75 0.33 -2.47
C TRP A 33 -8.96 -0.23 -1.72
N GLN A 34 -8.85 -0.30 -0.40
CA GLN A 34 -9.96 -0.64 0.49
C GLN A 34 -10.39 0.60 1.26
N LEU A 35 -11.70 0.85 1.32
CA LEU A 35 -12.21 1.95 2.12
C LEU A 35 -11.91 1.73 3.61
N ALA A 36 -11.43 2.77 4.30
CA ALA A 36 -11.10 2.72 5.72
C ALA A 36 -12.27 2.25 6.60
N SER A 37 -13.50 2.60 6.22
CA SER A 37 -14.73 2.17 6.91
C SER A 37 -14.93 0.65 6.92
N LYS A 38 -14.54 -0.05 5.84
CA LYS A 38 -14.61 -1.53 5.76
C LYS A 38 -13.64 -2.21 6.70
N LEU A 39 -12.54 -1.54 7.06
CA LEU A 39 -11.51 -2.05 7.98
C LEU A 39 -11.72 -1.60 9.43
N GLY A 40 -12.86 -0.95 9.73
CA GLY A 40 -13.26 -0.57 11.09
C GLY A 40 -12.46 0.61 11.65
N PHE A 41 -11.98 1.53 10.80
CA PHE A 41 -11.40 2.80 11.24
C PHE A 41 -12.50 3.85 11.42
N SER A 42 -12.80 4.18 12.66
CA SER A 42 -13.65 5.34 13.01
C SER A 42 -12.84 6.64 13.10
N GLN A 43 -11.57 6.53 13.43
CA GLN A 43 -10.62 7.65 13.54
C GLN A 43 -9.23 7.18 13.10
N THR A 44 -8.42 8.13 12.62
CA THR A 44 -7.00 7.88 12.34
C THR A 44 -6.24 7.66 13.64
N PRO A 45 -5.56 6.51 13.80
CA PRO A 45 -4.77 6.27 15.01
C PRO A 45 -3.63 7.28 15.13
N PRO A 46 -3.12 7.55 16.36
CA PRO A 46 -1.98 8.43 16.54
C PRO A 46 -0.74 7.86 15.83
N LEU A 47 0.09 8.76 15.29
CA LEU A 47 1.41 8.46 14.77
C LEU A 47 2.36 9.56 15.23
N LEU A 48 3.26 9.19 16.14
CA LEU A 48 4.36 10.01 16.62
C LEU A 48 5.61 9.12 16.63
N LEU A 49 6.54 9.39 15.75
CA LEU A 49 7.78 8.61 15.58
C LEU A 49 8.95 9.58 15.31
N ASN A 50 10.16 9.10 15.57
CA ASN A 50 11.36 9.84 15.18
C ASN A 50 11.74 9.52 13.73
N ASN A 51 12.18 10.54 13.00
CA ASN A 51 12.81 10.36 11.70
C ASN A 51 14.26 9.86 11.86
N LEU A 52 14.97 9.66 10.73
CA LEU A 52 16.37 9.20 10.75
C LEU A 52 17.34 10.18 11.41
N ALA A 53 17.00 11.48 11.48
CA ALA A 53 17.78 12.48 12.20
C ALA A 53 17.51 12.48 13.72
N GLY A 54 16.53 11.70 14.20
CA GLY A 54 16.10 11.67 15.60
C GLY A 54 15.05 12.72 15.95
N THR A 55 14.56 13.48 14.97
CA THR A 55 13.53 14.51 15.18
C THR A 55 12.15 13.86 15.28
N PRO A 56 11.35 14.17 16.32
CA PRO A 56 9.99 13.66 16.44
C PRO A 56 9.07 14.28 15.38
N VAL A 57 8.27 13.43 14.75
CA VAL A 57 7.29 13.77 13.73
C VAL A 57 5.92 13.28 14.18
N ASP A 58 4.99 14.22 14.37
CA ASP A 58 3.57 13.94 14.65
C ASP A 58 2.75 14.15 13.37
N ILE A 59 2.02 13.11 12.94
CA ILE A 59 1.17 13.20 11.74
C ILE A 59 0.12 14.30 11.83
N LYS A 60 -0.30 14.69 13.04
CA LYS A 60 -1.28 15.76 13.25
C LYS A 60 -0.80 17.11 12.73
N ALA A 61 0.51 17.33 12.66
CA ALA A 61 1.11 18.56 12.10
C ALA A 61 0.88 18.70 10.58
N PHE A 62 0.44 17.64 9.92
CA PHE A 62 0.24 17.60 8.46
C PHE A 62 -1.23 17.74 8.04
N LYS A 63 -2.12 18.16 8.93
CA LYS A 63 -3.47 18.58 8.55
C LYS A 63 -3.40 19.68 7.49
N GLY A 64 -4.30 19.62 6.51
CA GLY A 64 -4.27 20.46 5.32
C GLY A 64 -3.49 19.86 4.15
N ARG A 65 -2.80 18.74 4.36
CA ARG A 65 -2.09 17.98 3.33
C ARG A 65 -2.72 16.61 3.11
N VAL A 66 -2.61 16.09 1.90
CA VAL A 66 -2.82 14.66 1.62
C VAL A 66 -1.58 13.93 2.10
N VAL A 67 -1.76 12.83 2.84
CA VAL A 67 -0.64 12.11 3.45
C VAL A 67 -0.66 10.65 3.04
N ILE A 68 0.47 10.13 2.58
CA ILE A 68 0.75 8.70 2.44
C ILE A 68 1.51 8.24 3.67
N VAL A 69 1.05 7.15 4.29
CA VAL A 69 1.75 6.41 5.35
C VAL A 69 1.96 4.99 4.84
N ASN A 70 3.19 4.65 4.49
CA ASN A 70 3.56 3.33 3.99
C ASN A 70 4.39 2.59 5.04
N PHE A 71 4.01 1.36 5.37
CA PHE A 71 4.76 0.47 6.27
C PHE A 71 5.63 -0.48 5.46
N TRP A 72 6.93 -0.50 5.76
CA TRP A 72 7.93 -1.22 5.00
C TRP A 72 9.10 -1.73 5.84
N ALA A 73 9.94 -2.58 5.24
CA ALA A 73 11.24 -2.98 5.79
C ALA A 73 12.24 -3.28 4.67
N SER A 74 13.54 -3.14 4.95
CA SER A 74 14.59 -3.37 3.94
C SER A 74 14.74 -4.84 3.51
N TRP A 75 14.24 -5.79 4.30
CA TRP A 75 14.23 -7.22 4.01
C TRP A 75 12.97 -7.67 3.23
N CYS A 76 11.99 -6.80 3.05
CA CYS A 76 10.75 -7.07 2.33
C CYS A 76 10.96 -6.76 0.84
N GLU A 77 11.04 -7.78 -0.01
CA GLU A 77 11.33 -7.60 -1.45
C GLU A 77 10.27 -6.73 -2.15
N PRO A 78 8.94 -6.98 -2.00
CA PRO A 78 7.94 -6.11 -2.64
C PRO A 78 8.03 -4.65 -2.16
N CYS A 79 8.42 -4.42 -0.89
CA CYS A 79 8.61 -3.06 -0.36
C CYS A 79 9.79 -2.34 -1.03
N ARG A 80 10.83 -3.07 -1.41
CA ARG A 80 12.01 -2.53 -2.09
C ARG A 80 11.66 -2.11 -3.52
N GLU A 81 10.84 -2.91 -4.19
CA GLU A 81 10.39 -2.65 -5.56
C GLU A 81 9.50 -1.39 -5.63
N GLU A 82 8.58 -1.20 -4.69
CA GLU A 82 7.69 -0.03 -4.67
C GLU A 82 8.35 1.27 -4.22
N PHE A 83 9.56 1.23 -3.64
CA PHE A 83 10.17 2.40 -3.01
C PHE A 83 10.43 3.54 -4.00
N SER A 84 10.75 3.23 -5.25
CA SER A 84 10.88 4.20 -6.34
C SER A 84 9.55 4.91 -6.62
N GLU A 85 8.43 4.20 -6.61
CA GLU A 85 7.11 4.79 -6.82
C GLU A 85 6.75 5.77 -5.70
N LEU A 86 7.05 5.42 -4.43
CA LEU A 86 6.82 6.34 -3.30
C LEU A 86 7.65 7.63 -3.44
N THR A 87 8.90 7.53 -3.91
CA THR A 87 9.75 8.71 -4.15
C THR A 87 9.23 9.54 -5.31
N ASN A 88 8.82 8.92 -6.42
CA ASN A 88 8.22 9.57 -7.57
C ASN A 88 6.92 10.31 -7.19
N LEU A 89 6.07 9.70 -6.37
CA LEU A 89 4.84 10.34 -5.87
C LEU A 89 5.16 11.59 -5.03
N GLN A 90 6.15 11.51 -4.13
CA GLN A 90 6.59 12.68 -3.34
C GLN A 90 7.14 13.79 -4.24
N GLU A 91 7.96 13.46 -5.23
CA GLU A 91 8.52 14.43 -6.17
C GLU A 91 7.42 15.11 -6.99
N LYS A 92 6.52 14.33 -7.60
CA LYS A 92 5.45 14.81 -8.49
C LYS A 92 4.40 15.64 -7.78
N TYR A 93 4.03 15.27 -6.55
CA TYR A 93 2.89 15.85 -5.85
C TYR A 93 3.26 16.62 -4.56
N GLY A 94 4.50 16.58 -4.11
CA GLY A 94 4.93 17.24 -2.88
C GLY A 94 4.64 18.74 -2.85
N ALA A 95 4.94 19.44 -3.94
CA ALA A 95 4.64 20.85 -4.11
C ALA A 95 3.13 21.15 -4.21
N LYS A 96 2.33 20.14 -4.60
CA LYS A 96 0.86 20.23 -4.69
C LYS A 96 0.14 19.92 -3.37
N GLY A 97 0.88 19.55 -2.32
CA GLY A 97 0.31 19.30 -1.00
C GLY A 97 0.33 17.83 -0.56
N LEU A 98 0.99 16.92 -1.27
CA LEU A 98 1.25 15.56 -0.80
C LEU A 98 2.42 15.54 0.19
N LYS A 99 2.36 14.65 1.19
CA LYS A 99 3.48 14.24 2.03
C LYS A 99 3.54 12.72 2.11
N VAL A 100 4.70 12.15 1.86
CA VAL A 100 4.95 10.69 1.97
C VAL A 100 5.80 10.41 3.21
N PHE A 101 5.30 9.51 4.06
CA PHE A 101 6.00 8.91 5.19
C PHE A 101 6.23 7.43 4.93
N ALA A 102 7.48 7.00 4.92
CA ALA A 102 7.85 5.59 4.91
C ALA A 102 8.19 5.13 6.33
N ILE A 103 7.28 4.34 6.94
CA ILE A 103 7.42 3.85 8.31
C ILE A 103 8.19 2.54 8.29
N ASN A 104 9.44 2.59 8.73
CA ASN A 104 10.29 1.41 8.78
C ASN A 104 10.03 0.58 10.03
N LEU A 105 9.85 -0.73 9.86
CA LEU A 105 9.52 -1.67 10.93
C LEU A 105 10.76 -2.34 11.51
N ALA A 106 10.94 -2.17 12.82
CA ALA A 106 11.86 -2.95 13.67
C ALA A 106 13.33 -2.97 13.23
N GLU A 107 13.76 -2.03 12.39
CA GLU A 107 15.16 -1.95 11.94
C GLU A 107 15.88 -0.76 12.58
N MET A 108 17.19 -0.93 12.74
CA MET A 108 18.09 0.13 13.22
C MET A 108 18.50 1.04 12.04
N LYS A 109 18.72 2.34 12.33
CA LYS A 109 19.13 3.33 11.33
C LYS A 109 20.25 2.85 10.38
N PRO A 110 21.35 2.20 10.83
CA PRO A 110 22.40 1.74 9.91
C PRO A 110 21.87 0.81 8.81
N ARG A 111 20.92 -0.07 9.13
CA ARG A 111 20.31 -0.99 8.16
C ARG A 111 19.51 -0.24 7.12
N ILE A 112 18.71 0.73 7.56
CA ILE A 112 17.89 1.59 6.68
C ILE A 112 18.82 2.40 5.76
N THR A 113 19.84 3.06 6.32
CA THR A 113 20.81 3.85 5.55
C THR A 113 21.57 2.99 4.53
N GLN A 114 21.95 1.76 4.91
CA GLN A 114 22.58 0.82 3.98
C GLN A 114 21.65 0.48 2.80
N PHE A 115 20.38 0.25 3.07
CA PHE A 115 19.39 0.01 2.02
C PHE A 115 19.29 1.21 1.07
N LEU A 116 19.11 2.43 1.60
CA LEU A 116 18.99 3.65 0.79
C LEU A 116 20.22 3.86 -0.10
N LYS A 117 21.41 3.77 0.47
CA LYS A 117 22.69 3.90 -0.27
C LYS A 117 22.84 2.84 -1.34
N GLY A 118 22.53 1.57 -1.01
CA GLY A 118 22.64 0.46 -1.94
C GLY A 118 21.71 0.54 -3.14
N ASN A 119 20.61 1.31 -3.03
CA ASN A 119 19.65 1.53 -4.10
C ASN A 119 19.70 2.95 -4.70
N GLY A 120 20.70 3.75 -4.34
CA GLY A 120 20.87 5.11 -4.86
C GLY A 120 19.76 6.10 -4.46
N ILE A 121 19.05 5.82 -3.35
CA ILE A 121 17.95 6.63 -2.86
C ILE A 121 18.49 7.71 -1.91
N PRO A 122 18.29 9.00 -2.20
CA PRO A 122 18.67 10.06 -1.26
C PRO A 122 17.88 9.96 0.05
N GLU A 123 18.55 10.17 1.21
CA GLU A 123 17.90 10.09 2.52
C GLU A 123 16.75 11.10 2.69
N ASN A 124 16.73 12.16 1.90
CA ASN A 124 15.69 13.20 1.90
C ASN A 124 14.64 13.06 0.79
N ALA A 125 14.69 11.99 -0.01
CA ALA A 125 13.71 11.79 -1.08
C ALA A 125 12.27 11.69 -0.55
N ILE A 126 12.11 10.94 0.56
CA ILE A 126 10.86 10.89 1.35
C ILE A 126 11.21 10.89 2.84
N GLU A 127 10.22 11.21 3.69
CA GLU A 127 10.42 11.19 5.15
C GLU A 127 10.35 9.76 5.69
N ILE A 128 11.46 9.27 6.24
CA ILE A 128 11.52 7.92 6.83
C ILE A 128 11.40 8.03 8.34
N LEU A 129 10.41 7.32 8.91
CA LEU A 129 10.14 7.25 10.35
C LEU A 129 10.44 5.85 10.87
N GLN A 130 10.89 5.74 12.12
CA GLN A 130 11.30 4.47 12.71
C GLN A 130 10.29 3.94 13.73
N ASP A 131 9.56 2.87 13.41
CA ASP A 131 8.70 2.12 14.33
C ASP A 131 9.44 0.90 14.89
N ARG A 132 10.44 1.16 15.76
CA ARG A 132 11.37 0.14 16.29
C ARG A 132 10.68 -1.02 17.00
N ASN A 133 9.56 -0.76 17.63
CA ASN A 133 8.82 -1.73 18.45
C ASN A 133 7.55 -2.22 17.74
N SER A 134 7.33 -1.81 16.49
CA SER A 134 6.13 -2.12 15.71
C SER A 134 4.82 -1.75 16.42
N ILE A 135 4.86 -0.71 17.27
CA ILE A 135 3.70 -0.24 18.02
C ILE A 135 2.73 0.49 17.09
N ILE A 136 3.25 1.38 16.25
CA ILE A 136 2.41 2.12 15.29
C ILE A 136 1.82 1.16 14.25
N TYR A 137 2.62 0.22 13.73
CA TYR A 137 2.16 -0.83 12.84
C TYR A 137 0.94 -1.59 13.41
N LYS A 138 1.01 -2.04 14.67
CA LYS A 138 -0.08 -2.73 15.37
C LYS A 138 -1.28 -1.82 15.61
N THR A 139 -1.04 -0.59 16.05
CA THR A 139 -2.10 0.41 16.32
C THR A 139 -2.86 0.78 15.05
N TRP A 140 -2.18 0.83 13.91
CA TRP A 140 -2.75 1.06 12.60
C TRP A 140 -3.37 -0.20 11.98
N LYS A 141 -3.38 -1.32 12.71
CA LYS A 141 -3.97 -2.61 12.29
C LYS A 141 -3.42 -3.13 10.97
N ALA A 142 -2.20 -2.75 10.60
CA ALA A 142 -1.53 -3.30 9.42
C ALA A 142 -1.27 -4.80 9.64
N ARG A 143 -1.55 -5.61 8.62
CA ARG A 143 -1.48 -7.08 8.71
C ARG A 143 -0.37 -7.70 7.87
N GLY A 144 0.35 -6.87 7.14
CA GLY A 144 1.45 -7.26 6.26
C GLY A 144 2.20 -6.03 5.77
N ILE A 145 3.31 -6.24 5.11
CA ILE A 145 4.06 -5.20 4.42
C ILE A 145 4.32 -5.63 2.97
N PRO A 146 4.26 -4.67 2.03
CA PRO A 146 3.91 -3.28 2.26
C PRO A 146 2.41 -3.09 2.50
N THR A 147 2.07 -2.07 3.30
CA THR A 147 0.70 -1.57 3.45
C THR A 147 0.74 -0.06 3.44
N THR A 148 -0.06 0.55 2.57
CA THR A 148 -0.12 2.00 2.36
C THR A 148 -1.47 2.56 2.76
N TYR A 149 -1.46 3.57 3.61
CA TYR A 149 -2.63 4.34 4.02
C TYR A 149 -2.61 5.69 3.33
N LEU A 150 -3.73 6.09 2.77
CA LEU A 150 -3.92 7.41 2.18
C LEU A 150 -4.85 8.22 3.08
N LEU A 151 -4.38 9.37 3.54
CA LEU A 151 -5.12 10.30 4.40
C LEU A 151 -5.51 11.54 3.60
N ASN A 152 -6.74 12.00 3.82
CA ASN A 152 -7.22 13.26 3.27
C ASN A 152 -6.69 14.49 4.05
N LYS A 153 -6.98 15.69 3.57
CA LYS A 153 -6.55 16.96 4.19
C LYS A 153 -7.06 17.17 5.63
N GLN A 154 -8.15 16.49 6.01
CA GLN A 154 -8.66 16.50 7.38
C GLN A 154 -7.86 15.57 8.32
N GLY A 155 -6.89 14.82 7.78
CA GLY A 155 -6.09 13.84 8.50
C GLY A 155 -6.84 12.53 8.78
N LYS A 156 -7.93 12.26 8.07
CA LYS A 156 -8.68 10.99 8.17
C LYS A 156 -8.17 10.01 7.13
N ILE A 157 -8.05 8.73 7.53
CA ILE A 157 -7.76 7.66 6.58
C ILE A 157 -8.93 7.57 5.60
N ASP A 158 -8.64 7.80 4.32
CA ASP A 158 -9.59 7.66 3.21
C ASP A 158 -9.58 6.21 2.71
N SER A 159 -8.41 5.69 2.43
CA SER A 159 -8.26 4.36 1.83
C SER A 159 -6.95 3.68 2.23
N ILE A 160 -6.90 2.37 2.03
CA ILE A 160 -5.79 1.51 2.39
C ILE A 160 -5.47 0.63 1.21
N TRP A 161 -4.19 0.56 0.84
CA TRP A 161 -3.66 -0.34 -0.17
C TRP A 161 -2.83 -1.42 0.51
N ILE A 162 -3.11 -2.68 0.18
CA ILE A 162 -2.41 -3.85 0.73
C ILE A 162 -1.63 -4.51 -0.40
N GLY A 163 -0.32 -4.64 -0.24
CA GLY A 163 0.61 -5.10 -1.26
C GLY A 163 1.42 -3.95 -1.86
N ALA A 164 2.36 -4.28 -2.73
CA ALA A 164 3.21 -3.30 -3.39
C ALA A 164 2.42 -2.45 -4.38
N ILE A 165 2.79 -1.19 -4.49
CA ILE A 165 2.34 -0.29 -5.57
C ILE A 165 3.34 -0.44 -6.70
N ASP A 166 2.92 -0.99 -7.82
CA ASP A 166 3.74 -1.14 -9.02
C ASP A 166 3.28 -0.19 -10.14
N ASN A 167 3.99 -0.24 -11.28
CA ASN A 167 3.66 0.60 -12.43
C ASN A 167 2.25 0.35 -13.00
N ALA A 168 1.69 -0.86 -12.83
CA ALA A 168 0.33 -1.17 -13.27
C ALA A 168 -0.74 -0.50 -12.41
N ASP A 169 -0.41 -0.30 -11.12
CA ASP A 169 -1.32 0.30 -10.13
C ASP A 169 -1.15 1.84 -10.06
N SER A 170 -0.13 2.41 -10.69
CA SER A 170 0.24 3.82 -10.53
C SER A 170 -0.86 4.78 -10.97
N GLU A 171 -1.66 4.44 -11.98
CA GLU A 171 -2.78 5.28 -12.43
C GLU A 171 -3.92 5.31 -11.40
N GLU A 172 -4.25 4.17 -10.79
CA GLU A 172 -5.27 4.11 -9.73
C GLU A 172 -4.81 4.89 -8.49
N VAL A 173 -3.53 4.75 -8.11
CA VAL A 173 -2.95 5.46 -6.96
C VAL A 173 -2.89 6.97 -7.23
N THR A 174 -2.40 7.39 -8.39
CA THR A 174 -2.29 8.82 -8.74
C THR A 174 -3.65 9.48 -8.87
N GLY A 175 -4.63 8.82 -9.50
CA GLY A 175 -6.00 9.33 -9.62
C GLY A 175 -6.64 9.56 -8.25
N LYS A 176 -6.42 8.65 -7.29
CA LYS A 176 -6.93 8.81 -5.92
C LYS A 176 -6.26 9.98 -5.20
N ILE A 177 -4.94 10.14 -5.34
CA ILE A 177 -4.21 11.28 -4.77
C ILE A 177 -4.72 12.60 -5.35
N GLU A 178 -4.89 12.68 -6.67
CA GLU A 178 -5.37 13.89 -7.35
C GLU A 178 -6.77 14.30 -6.88
N ILE A 179 -7.69 13.34 -6.74
CA ILE A 179 -9.03 13.61 -6.19
C ILE A 179 -8.93 14.25 -4.80
N LEU A 180 -8.08 13.72 -3.90
CA LEU A 180 -7.94 14.26 -2.54
C LEU A 180 -7.19 15.60 -2.50
N LEU A 181 -6.29 15.85 -3.44
CA LEU A 181 -5.61 17.15 -3.55
C LEU A 181 -6.54 18.28 -3.99
N HIS A 182 -7.63 17.96 -4.71
CA HIS A 182 -8.63 18.93 -5.18
C HIS A 182 -9.81 19.14 -4.22
N GLN A 183 -9.95 18.32 -3.16
CA GLN A 183 -10.92 18.51 -2.08
C GLN A 183 -10.46 19.59 -1.07
#